data_9e704f27070e60f3c016c1b4d57f8003
#
_entry.id   9e704f27070e60f3c016c1b4d57f8003
#
_cell.length_a   1.000
_cell.length_b   1.000
_cell.length_c   1.000
_cell.angle_alpha   90.00
_cell.angle_beta   90.00
_cell.angle_gamma   90.00
#
_symmetry.space_group_name_H-M   'P 1'
#
loop_
_entity.id
_entity.type
_entity.pdbx_description
1 polymer ?
#
loop_
_entity_poly.entity_id
_entity_poly.type
_entity_poly.pdbx_seq_one_letter_code
_entity_poly.pdbx_strand_id
1 'polypeptide(L)'
;YPAATCISVNEVVVHGIPSKDKILKEGDILTVDTVTVLDGYFGDAATTYAVGEVDATSKKLMEVTEKAREIGIEAARAGNRIGDIGAAIQEYVEKYGFSLVRDFAGHGVGKEMHEDPMIPNYGRAGTGAKIENGMVITVEPMVNVGTHKIKILSDMWTAVTRDKKRSAQYEHSLAIIDGKPVI
;
A
#
# COMPACT_ATOMS: atom_id res chain seq x y z
N TYR A 1 -10.95 13.65 2.36
CA TYR A 1 -10.57 12.99 3.62
C TYR A 1 -10.51 14.01 4.75
N PRO A 2 -11.04 13.70 5.96
CA PRO A 2 -11.26 14.71 7.01
C PRO A 2 -10.06 14.96 7.93
N ALA A 3 -8.91 14.34 7.72
CA ALA A 3 -7.71 14.47 8.55
C ALA A 3 -6.43 14.65 7.71
N ALA A 4 -5.32 15.02 8.36
CA ALA A 4 -4.05 15.25 7.69
C ALA A 4 -3.26 13.95 7.41
N THR A 5 -3.58 12.86 8.10
CA THR A 5 -2.87 11.58 8.02
C THR A 5 -3.87 10.46 8.24
N CYS A 6 -3.77 9.37 7.46
CA CYS A 6 -4.57 8.17 7.74
C CYS A 6 -3.91 7.36 8.86
N ILE A 7 -4.73 6.89 9.81
CA ILE A 7 -4.31 6.04 10.94
C ILE A 7 -5.14 4.76 10.91
N SER A 8 -4.54 3.70 10.40
CA SER A 8 -5.22 2.42 10.16
C SER A 8 -4.72 1.36 11.14
N VAL A 9 -5.59 0.91 12.05
CA VAL A 9 -5.24 -0.02 13.15
C VAL A 9 -5.82 -1.39 12.89
N ASN A 10 -5.00 -2.43 12.99
CA ASN A 10 -5.37 -3.86 12.91
C ASN A 10 -6.11 -4.23 11.62
N GLU A 11 -7.45 -4.41 11.70
CA GLU A 11 -8.31 -4.77 10.56
C GLU A 11 -8.63 -3.61 9.62
N VAL A 12 -8.24 -2.39 9.96
CA VAL A 12 -8.36 -1.24 9.06
C VAL A 12 -7.28 -1.35 7.99
N VAL A 13 -7.72 -1.38 6.75
CA VAL A 13 -6.85 -1.53 5.57
C VAL A 13 -6.21 -0.20 5.21
N VAL A 14 -7.04 0.79 4.89
CA VAL A 14 -6.65 2.16 4.51
C VAL A 14 -7.69 3.17 4.96
N HIS A 15 -7.33 4.44 4.89
CA HIS A 15 -8.20 5.60 5.14
C HIS A 15 -8.82 5.62 6.53
N GLY A 16 -8.16 4.99 7.53
CA GLY A 16 -8.59 5.07 8.91
C GLY A 16 -8.52 6.50 9.44
N ILE A 17 -9.65 7.03 9.94
CA ILE A 17 -9.72 8.40 10.46
C ILE A 17 -9.12 8.42 11.88
N PRO A 18 -8.13 9.29 12.17
CA PRO A 18 -7.57 9.45 13.51
C PRO A 18 -8.64 9.82 14.52
N SER A 19 -8.64 9.19 15.70
CA SER A 19 -9.57 9.49 16.76
C SER A 19 -8.88 9.44 18.13
N LYS A 20 -9.22 10.37 19.01
CA LYS A 20 -8.78 10.37 20.41
C LYS A 20 -9.37 9.21 21.21
N ASP A 21 -10.48 8.63 20.74
CA ASP A 21 -11.16 7.52 21.39
C ASP A 21 -10.51 6.18 21.08
N LYS A 22 -9.67 6.11 20.02
CA LYS A 22 -8.92 4.93 19.63
C LYS A 22 -7.55 4.92 20.32
N ILE A 23 -7.51 4.38 21.52
CA ILE A 23 -6.25 4.22 22.27
C ILE A 23 -5.55 2.95 21.79
N LEU A 24 -4.30 3.10 21.34
CA LEU A 24 -3.45 1.99 20.93
C LEU A 24 -3.09 1.11 22.14
N LYS A 25 -2.98 -0.18 21.91
CA LYS A 25 -2.64 -1.18 22.93
C LYS A 25 -1.45 -2.00 22.46
N GLU A 26 -0.69 -2.51 23.39
CA GLU A 26 0.34 -3.51 23.08
C GLU A 26 -0.25 -4.68 22.29
N GLY A 27 0.45 -5.08 21.25
CA GLY A 27 -0.02 -6.09 20.30
C GLY A 27 -0.77 -5.55 19.09
N ASP A 28 -1.15 -4.25 19.04
CA ASP A 28 -1.71 -3.65 17.84
C ASP A 28 -0.65 -3.49 16.74
N ILE A 29 -1.09 -3.50 15.48
CA ILE A 29 -0.32 -2.96 14.37
C ILE A 29 -1.01 -1.69 13.87
N LEU A 30 -0.21 -0.72 13.43
CA LEU A 30 -0.67 0.61 13.06
C LEU A 30 -0.03 1.04 11.74
N THR A 31 -0.83 1.24 10.71
CA THR A 31 -0.36 1.92 9.49
C THR A 31 -0.57 3.42 9.63
N VAL A 32 0.51 4.16 9.44
CA VAL A 32 0.52 5.61 9.26
C VAL A 32 0.77 5.89 7.80
N ASP A 33 -0.15 6.59 7.17
CA ASP A 33 -0.11 6.94 5.76
C ASP A 33 -0.26 8.45 5.63
N THR A 34 0.71 9.08 4.96
CA THR A 34 0.88 10.53 4.97
C THR A 34 1.22 11.05 3.58
N VAL A 35 0.39 11.96 3.11
CA VAL A 35 0.66 12.76 1.91
C VAL A 35 1.32 14.07 2.32
N THR A 36 2.39 14.43 1.65
CA THR A 36 3.07 15.72 1.79
C THR A 36 3.02 16.51 0.49
N VAL A 37 3.07 17.84 0.59
CA VAL A 37 3.12 18.73 -0.57
C VAL A 37 4.32 19.66 -0.43
N LEU A 38 5.17 19.67 -1.44
CA LEU A 38 6.31 20.60 -1.52
C LEU A 38 6.32 21.27 -2.90
N ASP A 39 6.31 22.58 -2.93
CA ASP A 39 6.33 23.39 -4.16
C ASP A 39 5.25 22.98 -5.19
N GLY A 40 4.09 22.54 -4.70
CA GLY A 40 2.96 22.11 -5.53
C GLY A 40 3.06 20.69 -6.07
N TYR A 41 4.01 19.88 -5.59
CA TYR A 41 4.12 18.46 -5.90
C TYR A 41 3.79 17.62 -4.68
N PHE A 42 3.07 16.52 -4.93
CA PHE A 42 2.67 15.55 -3.91
C PHE A 42 3.70 14.43 -3.78
N GLY A 43 3.91 13.98 -2.54
CA GLY A 43 4.62 12.75 -2.22
C GLY A 43 3.81 11.96 -1.21
N ASP A 44 3.70 10.65 -1.43
CA ASP A 44 2.85 9.74 -0.67
C ASP A 44 3.67 8.59 -0.11
N ALA A 45 3.44 8.24 1.15
CA ALA A 45 4.15 7.16 1.82
C ALA A 45 3.37 6.58 3.00
N ALA A 46 3.38 5.26 3.12
CA ALA A 46 2.79 4.55 4.25
C ALA A 46 3.75 3.53 4.87
N THR A 47 3.64 3.39 6.18
CA THR A 47 4.41 2.38 6.93
C THR A 47 3.56 1.81 8.06
N THR A 48 3.63 0.48 8.23
CA THR A 48 3.00 -0.22 9.34
C THR A 48 3.99 -0.43 10.47
N TYR A 49 3.60 -0.05 11.67
CA TYR A 49 4.38 -0.17 12.90
C TYR A 49 3.74 -1.16 13.87
N ALA A 50 4.56 -1.85 14.66
CA ALA A 50 4.10 -2.64 15.80
C ALA A 50 4.00 -1.75 17.04
N VAL A 51 2.97 -1.94 17.84
CA VAL A 51 2.81 -1.30 19.16
C VAL A 51 3.24 -2.31 20.23
N GLY A 52 4.46 -2.17 20.72
CA GLY A 52 5.06 -3.16 21.62
C GLY A 52 5.30 -4.51 20.94
N GLU A 53 5.09 -5.60 21.68
CA GLU A 53 5.24 -6.95 21.15
C GLU A 53 3.97 -7.40 20.44
N VAL A 54 4.11 -7.84 19.18
CA VAL A 54 3.02 -8.36 18.35
C VAL A 54 3.13 -9.86 18.15
N ASP A 55 2.01 -10.52 17.88
CA ASP A 55 1.99 -11.96 17.59
C ASP A 55 2.77 -12.32 16.30
N ALA A 56 3.15 -13.59 16.19
CA ALA A 56 3.96 -14.08 15.08
C ALA A 56 3.30 -13.87 13.71
N THR A 57 1.97 -13.94 13.63
CA THR A 57 1.24 -13.72 12.38
C THR A 57 1.34 -12.26 11.95
N SER A 58 1.19 -11.32 12.88
CA SER A 58 1.31 -9.89 12.63
C SER A 58 2.73 -9.50 12.23
N LYS A 59 3.72 -10.03 12.93
CA LYS A 59 5.13 -9.84 12.57
C LYS A 59 5.40 -10.32 11.15
N LYS A 60 4.91 -11.52 10.81
CA LYS A 60 5.06 -12.07 9.48
C LYS A 60 4.31 -11.27 8.41
N LEU A 61 3.10 -10.79 8.71
CA LEU A 61 2.34 -9.92 7.82
C LEU A 61 3.11 -8.65 7.47
N MET A 62 3.66 -7.97 8.47
CA MET A 62 4.45 -6.74 8.30
C MET A 62 5.70 -7.01 7.44
N GLU A 63 6.49 -8.04 7.77
CA GLU A 63 7.69 -8.44 7.01
C GLU A 63 7.36 -8.74 5.54
N VAL A 64 6.28 -9.50 5.29
CA VAL A 64 5.88 -9.88 3.94
C VAL A 64 5.38 -8.66 3.16
N THR A 65 4.62 -7.77 3.79
CA THR A 65 4.08 -6.57 3.12
C THR A 65 5.20 -5.60 2.76
N GLU A 66 6.13 -5.36 3.66
CA GLU A 66 7.30 -4.52 3.40
C GLU A 66 8.15 -5.06 2.25
N LYS A 67 8.44 -6.36 2.28
CA LYS A 67 9.20 -7.00 1.20
C LYS A 67 8.45 -7.02 -0.13
N ALA A 68 7.13 -7.15 -0.11
CA ALA A 68 6.28 -7.05 -1.30
C ALA A 68 6.37 -5.67 -1.96
N ARG A 69 6.41 -4.58 -1.16
CA ARG A 69 6.66 -3.22 -1.66
C ARG A 69 8.03 -3.14 -2.36
N GLU A 70 9.10 -3.63 -1.73
CA GLU A 70 10.44 -3.64 -2.33
C GLU A 70 10.47 -4.39 -3.67
N ILE A 71 9.84 -5.58 -3.73
CA ILE A 71 9.73 -6.38 -4.95
C ILE A 71 8.98 -5.61 -6.04
N GLY A 72 7.88 -4.94 -5.68
CA GLY A 72 7.14 -4.10 -6.60
C GLY A 72 7.95 -2.93 -7.13
N ILE A 73 8.73 -2.27 -6.27
CA ILE A 73 9.65 -1.19 -6.65
C ILE A 73 10.73 -1.72 -7.59
N GLU A 74 11.34 -2.86 -7.31
CA GLU A 74 12.35 -3.46 -8.19
C GLU A 74 11.79 -3.80 -9.58
N ALA A 75 10.53 -4.19 -9.67
CA ALA A 75 9.83 -4.46 -10.93
C ALA A 75 9.47 -3.18 -11.71
N ALA A 76 9.43 -2.03 -11.06
CA ALA A 76 9.08 -0.72 -11.65
C ALA A 76 10.26 -0.15 -12.47
N ARG A 77 10.62 -0.81 -13.58
CA ARG A 77 11.72 -0.41 -14.47
C ARG A 77 11.21 0.00 -15.83
N ALA A 78 11.86 0.97 -16.46
CA ALA A 78 11.53 1.34 -17.84
C ALA A 78 11.66 0.12 -18.78
N GLY A 79 10.64 -0.05 -19.60
CA GLY A 79 10.48 -1.20 -20.48
C GLY A 79 9.56 -2.29 -19.95
N ASN A 80 9.44 -2.45 -18.64
CA ASN A 80 8.41 -3.28 -18.01
C ASN A 80 7.02 -2.61 -18.15
N ARG A 81 5.99 -3.33 -17.73
CA ARG A 81 4.62 -2.84 -17.70
C ARG A 81 4.08 -2.81 -16.27
N ILE A 82 3.04 -2.03 -16.04
CA ILE A 82 2.39 -1.92 -14.73
C ILE A 82 1.98 -3.30 -14.18
N GLY A 83 1.50 -4.20 -15.03
CA GLY A 83 1.15 -5.57 -14.64
C GLY A 83 2.33 -6.41 -14.15
N ASP A 84 3.57 -6.05 -14.48
CA ASP A 84 4.75 -6.75 -13.98
C ASP A 84 4.97 -6.44 -12.49
N ILE A 85 4.67 -5.20 -12.06
CA ILE A 85 4.70 -4.79 -10.65
C ILE A 85 3.69 -5.63 -9.85
N GLY A 86 2.41 -5.60 -10.27
CA GLY A 86 1.35 -6.32 -9.57
C GLY A 86 1.56 -7.84 -9.54
N ALA A 87 2.02 -8.43 -10.64
CA ALA A 87 2.30 -9.87 -10.71
C ALA A 87 3.43 -10.29 -9.76
N ALA A 88 4.51 -9.51 -9.68
CA ALA A 88 5.64 -9.79 -8.79
C ALA A 88 5.23 -9.69 -7.30
N ILE A 89 4.46 -8.66 -6.94
CA ILE A 89 3.89 -8.49 -5.60
C ILE A 89 2.99 -9.68 -5.25
N GLN A 90 2.05 -10.01 -6.13
CA GLN A 90 1.07 -11.07 -5.90
C GLN A 90 1.74 -12.43 -5.73
N GLU A 91 2.66 -12.80 -6.61
CA GLU A 91 3.39 -14.06 -6.53
C GLU A 91 4.11 -14.19 -5.19
N TYR A 92 4.71 -13.12 -4.71
CA TYR A 92 5.42 -13.14 -3.43
C TYR A 92 4.47 -13.28 -2.23
N VAL A 93 3.43 -12.46 -2.14
CA VAL A 93 2.50 -12.41 -1.01
C VAL A 93 1.72 -13.72 -0.84
N GLU A 94 1.20 -14.27 -1.96
CA GLU A 94 0.38 -15.47 -1.94
C GLU A 94 1.15 -16.74 -1.49
N LYS A 95 2.47 -16.77 -1.64
CA LYS A 95 3.35 -17.84 -1.09
C LYS A 95 3.25 -18.00 0.42
N TYR A 96 2.90 -16.93 1.12
CA TYR A 96 2.76 -16.93 2.59
C TYR A 96 1.31 -17.16 3.05
N GLY A 97 0.37 -17.40 2.11
CA GLY A 97 -1.03 -17.61 2.42
C GLY A 97 -1.80 -16.33 2.77
N PHE A 98 -1.21 -15.16 2.50
CA PHE A 98 -1.86 -13.87 2.64
C PHE A 98 -2.58 -13.47 1.34
N SER A 99 -3.43 -12.47 1.41
CA SER A 99 -4.16 -11.96 0.25
C SER A 99 -3.93 -10.47 0.02
N LEU A 100 -4.01 -10.04 -1.23
CA LEU A 100 -3.91 -8.64 -1.64
C LEU A 100 -5.30 -8.04 -1.80
N VAL A 101 -5.49 -6.84 -1.27
CA VAL A 101 -6.69 -6.03 -1.52
C VAL A 101 -6.78 -5.71 -3.00
N ARG A 102 -8.01 -5.71 -3.54
CA ARG A 102 -8.27 -5.51 -4.98
C ARG A 102 -9.06 -4.25 -5.28
N ASP A 103 -9.59 -3.62 -4.25
CA ASP A 103 -10.45 -2.44 -4.35
C ASP A 103 -9.65 -1.12 -4.40
N PHE A 104 -8.38 -1.19 -4.05
CA PHE A 104 -7.44 -0.06 -4.05
C PHE A 104 -6.17 -0.45 -4.82
N ALA A 105 -5.45 0.57 -5.28
CA ALA A 105 -4.25 0.42 -6.08
C ALA A 105 -3.34 1.63 -5.87
N GLY A 106 -2.07 1.49 -6.15
CA GLY A 106 -1.17 2.62 -6.35
C GLY A 106 -1.52 3.43 -7.58
N HIS A 107 -0.87 4.54 -7.77
CA HIS A 107 -1.23 5.54 -8.78
C HIS A 107 -0.02 6.35 -9.24
N GLY A 108 -0.18 7.10 -10.31
CA GLY A 108 0.70 8.22 -10.61
C GLY A 108 0.56 9.29 -9.53
N VAL A 109 1.63 10.02 -9.26
CA VAL A 109 1.65 11.13 -8.30
C VAL A 109 2.53 12.25 -8.85
N GLY A 110 2.12 13.50 -8.64
CA GLY A 110 2.84 14.64 -9.15
C GLY A 110 2.20 15.96 -8.74
N LYS A 111 1.57 16.68 -9.68
CA LYS A 111 0.82 17.90 -9.38
C LYS A 111 -0.54 17.63 -8.75
N GLU A 112 -1.06 16.43 -8.95
CA GLU A 112 -2.23 15.91 -8.26
C GLU A 112 -1.81 14.75 -7.36
N MET A 113 -2.56 14.52 -6.30
CA MET A 113 -2.33 13.40 -5.38
C MET A 113 -2.50 12.06 -6.11
N HIS A 114 -3.48 11.95 -6.99
CA HIS A 114 -3.76 10.76 -7.78
C HIS A 114 -3.76 11.13 -9.26
N GLU A 115 -2.80 10.58 -9.97
CA GLU A 115 -2.66 10.71 -11.42
C GLU A 115 -2.68 9.32 -12.08
N ASP A 116 -2.91 9.27 -13.39
CA ASP A 116 -2.67 8.07 -14.18
C ASP A 116 -1.15 7.74 -14.25
N PRO A 117 -0.78 6.47 -14.36
CA PRO A 117 -1.63 5.28 -14.43
C PRO A 117 -1.99 4.72 -13.06
N MET A 118 -3.06 3.92 -12.98
CA MET A 118 -3.33 3.07 -11.82
C MET A 118 -2.30 1.94 -11.73
N ILE A 119 -1.80 1.64 -10.53
CA ILE A 119 -0.76 0.64 -10.24
C ILE A 119 -1.34 -0.47 -9.32
N PRO A 120 -2.07 -1.46 -9.85
CA PRO A 120 -2.60 -2.55 -9.03
C PRO A 120 -1.48 -3.39 -8.40
N ASN A 121 -1.70 -3.80 -7.14
CA ASN A 121 -0.77 -4.68 -6.41
C ASN A 121 -0.94 -6.17 -6.75
N TYR A 122 -1.70 -6.49 -7.78
CA TYR A 122 -1.97 -7.82 -8.31
C TYR A 122 -2.16 -7.73 -9.82
N GLY A 123 -2.08 -8.86 -10.50
CA GLY A 123 -2.38 -8.87 -11.93
C GLY A 123 -1.56 -9.88 -12.72
N ARG A 124 -1.46 -9.61 -14.01
CA ARG A 124 -0.76 -10.47 -14.97
C ARG A 124 0.46 -9.75 -15.55
N ALA A 125 1.61 -10.40 -15.49
CA ALA A 125 2.83 -9.89 -16.12
C ALA A 125 2.64 -9.60 -17.60
N GLY A 126 3.34 -8.57 -18.09
CA GLY A 126 3.30 -8.14 -19.48
C GLY A 126 2.03 -7.37 -19.90
N THR A 127 1.17 -6.96 -18.93
CA THR A 127 -0.07 -6.21 -19.18
C THR A 127 -0.02 -4.78 -18.66
N GLY A 128 -0.97 -3.96 -19.08
CA GLY A 128 -1.08 -2.56 -18.65
C GLY A 128 -0.14 -1.61 -19.40
N ALA A 129 -0.09 -0.37 -18.95
CA ALA A 129 0.75 0.67 -19.53
C ALA A 129 2.24 0.31 -19.41
N LYS A 130 3.04 0.76 -20.38
CA LYS A 130 4.49 0.61 -20.34
C LYS A 130 5.07 1.62 -19.35
N ILE A 131 6.04 1.18 -18.56
CA ILE A 131 6.77 2.05 -17.64
C ILE A 131 7.84 2.80 -18.42
N GLU A 132 7.89 4.11 -18.27
CA GLU A 132 8.79 4.99 -19.00
C GLU A 132 9.56 5.92 -18.05
N ASN A 133 10.71 6.41 -18.48
CA ASN A 133 11.47 7.44 -17.75
C ASN A 133 10.61 8.68 -17.53
N GLY A 134 10.74 9.29 -16.35
CA GLY A 134 9.99 10.47 -15.94
C GLY A 134 8.66 10.17 -15.29
N MET A 135 8.17 8.93 -15.29
CA MET A 135 7.01 8.56 -14.48
C MET A 135 7.33 8.67 -13.00
N VAL A 136 6.39 9.21 -12.23
CA VAL A 136 6.38 9.18 -10.76
C VAL A 136 5.13 8.45 -10.34
N ILE A 137 5.29 7.38 -9.58
CA ILE A 137 4.21 6.46 -9.21
C ILE A 137 4.33 6.03 -7.75
N THR A 138 3.24 5.55 -7.15
CA THR A 138 3.27 4.85 -5.87
C THR A 138 3.29 3.33 -6.05
N VAL A 139 3.97 2.64 -5.14
CA VAL A 139 3.90 1.18 -4.96
C VAL A 139 3.50 0.93 -3.53
N GLU A 140 2.27 0.42 -3.32
CA GLU A 140 1.59 0.42 -2.02
C GLU A 140 0.81 -0.87 -1.74
N PRO A 141 1.43 -2.05 -1.66
CA PRO A 141 0.72 -3.28 -1.37
C PRO A 141 -0.03 -3.20 -0.03
N MET A 142 -1.33 -3.46 -0.09
CA MET A 142 -2.22 -3.68 1.05
C MET A 142 -2.46 -5.18 1.19
N VAL A 143 -1.93 -5.78 2.25
CA VAL A 143 -1.92 -7.23 2.47
C VAL A 143 -2.76 -7.60 3.68
N ASN A 144 -3.67 -8.57 3.50
CA ASN A 144 -4.55 -9.08 4.55
C ASN A 144 -4.15 -10.48 4.99
N VAL A 145 -4.24 -10.76 6.30
CA VAL A 145 -4.05 -12.11 6.85
C VAL A 145 -5.09 -13.10 6.31
N GLY A 146 -6.27 -12.62 5.97
CA GLY A 146 -7.39 -13.45 5.54
C GLY A 146 -7.88 -13.13 4.13
N THR A 147 -9.16 -12.81 4.01
CA THR A 147 -9.77 -12.50 2.71
C THR A 147 -9.28 -11.17 2.12
N HIS A 148 -9.19 -11.12 0.80
CA HIS A 148 -8.94 -9.87 0.07
C HIS A 148 -10.12 -8.88 0.13
N LYS A 149 -11.31 -9.36 0.54
CA LYS A 149 -12.54 -8.56 0.51
C LYS A 149 -12.56 -7.53 1.64
N ILE A 150 -12.96 -6.33 1.30
CA ILE A 150 -13.11 -5.20 2.23
C ILE A 150 -14.56 -4.73 2.33
N LYS A 151 -14.82 -3.85 3.26
CA LYS A 151 -16.02 -3.01 3.31
C LYS A 151 -15.66 -1.60 3.77
N ILE A 152 -16.35 -0.61 3.26
CA ILE A 152 -16.27 0.77 3.75
C ILE A 152 -17.23 0.93 4.92
N LEU A 153 -16.79 1.61 5.97
CA LEU A 153 -17.63 1.93 7.12
C LEU A 153 -18.59 3.10 6.85
N SER A 154 -19.48 3.39 7.82
CA SER A 154 -20.49 4.44 7.69
C SER A 154 -19.92 5.86 7.61
N ASP A 155 -18.66 6.05 7.96
CA ASP A 155 -17.93 7.31 7.77
C ASP A 155 -17.56 7.60 6.32
N MET A 156 -17.83 6.66 5.40
CA MET A 156 -17.61 6.71 3.96
C MET A 156 -16.11 6.72 3.55
N TRP A 157 -15.18 6.52 4.49
CA TRP A 157 -13.73 6.52 4.27
C TRP A 157 -13.07 5.24 4.72
N THR A 158 -13.26 4.86 5.98
CA THR A 158 -12.53 3.77 6.61
C THR A 158 -12.84 2.43 5.94
N ALA A 159 -11.83 1.85 5.30
CA ALA A 159 -11.89 0.53 4.70
C ALA A 159 -11.39 -0.52 5.69
N VAL A 160 -12.19 -1.57 5.94
CA VAL A 160 -11.82 -2.67 6.84
C VAL A 160 -11.93 -4.02 6.15
N THR A 161 -11.14 -4.99 6.60
CA THR A 161 -11.26 -6.39 6.13
C THR A 161 -12.64 -6.96 6.52
N ARG A 162 -13.26 -7.72 5.61
CA ARG A 162 -14.58 -8.32 5.90
C ARG A 162 -14.56 -9.38 6.99
N ASP A 163 -13.46 -10.07 7.15
CA ASP A 163 -13.25 -11.11 8.15
C ASP A 163 -12.66 -10.61 9.46
N LYS A 164 -12.42 -9.29 9.57
CA LYS A 164 -11.85 -8.62 10.74
C LYS A 164 -10.43 -9.09 11.10
N LYS A 165 -9.73 -9.75 10.18
CA LYS A 165 -8.33 -10.08 10.35
C LYS A 165 -7.46 -8.88 10.00
N ARG A 166 -6.23 -8.87 10.49
CA ARG A 166 -5.29 -7.75 10.33
C ARG A 166 -4.92 -7.52 8.88
N SER A 167 -4.65 -6.25 8.59
CA SER A 167 -4.09 -5.75 7.34
C SER A 167 -2.83 -4.94 7.62
N ALA A 168 -1.89 -4.93 6.68
CA ALA A 168 -0.72 -4.06 6.70
C ALA A 168 -0.55 -3.40 5.32
N GLN A 169 0.00 -2.19 5.31
CA GLN A 169 0.36 -1.45 4.11
C GLN A 169 1.75 -0.85 4.27
N TYR A 170 2.53 -0.90 3.20
CA TYR A 170 3.78 -0.17 3.06
C TYR A 170 3.80 0.48 1.68
N GLU A 171 4.22 1.73 1.63
CA GLU A 171 4.17 2.53 0.41
C GLU A 171 5.38 3.40 0.26
N HIS A 172 5.79 3.60 -0.99
CA HIS A 172 6.67 4.68 -1.42
C HIS A 172 6.22 5.26 -2.74
N SER A 173 6.30 6.60 -2.84
CA SER A 173 6.43 7.29 -4.11
C SER A 173 7.82 7.06 -4.67
N LEU A 174 7.92 6.83 -5.98
CA LEU A 174 9.19 6.63 -6.67
C LEU A 174 9.17 7.25 -8.06
N ALA A 175 10.31 7.72 -8.53
CA ALA A 175 10.51 8.21 -9.88
C ALA A 175 11.28 7.19 -10.73
N ILE A 176 10.97 7.09 -12.03
CA ILE A 176 11.74 6.28 -12.97
C ILE A 176 12.79 7.17 -13.62
N ILE A 177 14.05 7.01 -13.20
CA ILE A 177 15.20 7.80 -13.67
C ILE A 177 16.24 6.85 -14.26
N ASP A 178 16.70 7.13 -15.47
CA ASP A 178 17.66 6.30 -16.21
C ASP A 178 17.27 4.81 -16.23
N GLY A 179 15.98 4.56 -16.44
CA GLY A 179 15.40 3.23 -16.52
C GLY A 179 15.19 2.52 -15.17
N LYS A 180 15.51 3.16 -14.04
CA LYS A 180 15.49 2.55 -12.71
C LYS A 180 14.55 3.30 -11.75
N PRO A 181 13.92 2.59 -10.80
CA PRO A 181 13.17 3.23 -9.72
C PRO A 181 14.14 3.91 -8.75
N VAL A 182 13.80 5.14 -8.36
CA VAL A 182 14.50 5.97 -7.36
C VAL A 182 13.46 6.49 -6.37
N ILE A 183 13.67 6.26 -5.08
CA ILE A 183 12.85 6.76 -3.97
C ILE A 183 13.38 8.11 -3.52
#